data_79d09b9ef8020e76e24cae2f554a8e99
#
_entry.id   79d09b9ef8020e76e24cae2f554a8e99
#
_cell.length_a   1.000
_cell.length_b   1.000
_cell.length_c   1.000
_cell.angle_alpha   90.00
_cell.angle_beta   90.00
_cell.angle_gamma   90.00
#
_symmetry.space_group_name_H-M   'P 1'
#
loop_
_entity.id
_entity.type
_entity.pdbx_description
1 polymer ?
#
loop_
_entity_poly.entity_id
_entity_poly.type
_entity_poly.pdbx_seq_one_letter_code
_entity_poly.pdbx_strand_id
1 'polypeptide(L)'
;MDSLVSAEVKGTPIAGLAIAVVRGRDTILARGWGFADIENEVPVTTASIFRIGSITKQFTSSAIMQLVEKGRLSLDDTLAALLPNMPTTWRKVTLRQLLNHTSGIPSYTDIGQRWEGRWREDMVPDSIVGLVTGDTLNFAPGSKWRYNNTGYVLLGMILDKTTRQLYPRYLSEQIFKPVGLSSTMYCDTGPIIKRRALGYQLSDKQLNNAEFLSMTQPYSAGALCSTVGDLVKWTRALHSGAIVSAASFKKMATPIGPAAASHYGFGLTSDSLGGHRRISHRGAINGFVSMLAHYPDDSLTIVVLANSIPAPVDTIAANLARVMFGMPLHQGGQDNKGPRP
;
A
#
# COMPACT_ATOMS: atom_id res chain seq x y z
N MET A 1 2.49 -2.45 26.00
CA MET A 1 2.74 -2.30 24.56
C MET A 1 4.18 -1.89 24.23
N ASP A 2 4.78 -0.92 24.94
CA ASP A 2 6.18 -0.53 24.69
C ASP A 2 7.15 -1.70 24.84
N SER A 3 7.01 -2.52 25.91
CA SER A 3 7.82 -3.72 26.11
C SER A 3 7.65 -4.77 25.01
N LEU A 4 6.45 -4.88 24.44
CA LEU A 4 6.19 -5.76 23.31
C LEU A 4 6.93 -5.26 22.06
N VAL A 5 6.79 -3.98 21.71
CA VAL A 5 7.47 -3.41 20.55
C VAL A 5 8.99 -3.55 20.71
N SER A 6 9.52 -3.26 21.90
CA SER A 6 10.95 -3.42 22.20
C SER A 6 11.41 -4.88 22.07
N ALA A 7 10.58 -5.85 22.44
CA ALA A 7 10.89 -7.27 22.29
C ALA A 7 10.89 -7.71 20.81
N GLU A 8 9.91 -7.24 20.01
CA GLU A 8 9.80 -7.60 18.59
C GLU A 8 10.94 -7.02 17.74
N VAL A 9 11.50 -5.87 18.14
CA VAL A 9 12.64 -5.27 17.45
C VAL A 9 13.99 -5.74 17.98
N LYS A 10 14.00 -6.47 19.10
CA LYS A 10 15.24 -6.99 19.71
C LYS A 10 15.89 -8.02 18.79
N GLY A 11 17.13 -7.77 18.39
CA GLY A 11 17.90 -8.67 17.53
C GLY A 11 17.76 -8.42 16.03
N THR A 12 16.86 -7.54 15.61
CA THR A 12 16.81 -7.05 14.21
C THR A 12 17.13 -5.55 14.22
N PRO A 13 18.23 -5.12 13.60
CA PRO A 13 18.52 -3.70 13.48
C PRO A 13 17.40 -2.99 12.71
N ILE A 14 16.68 -2.09 13.38
CA ILE A 14 15.63 -1.26 12.80
C ILE A 14 15.99 0.20 13.01
N ALA A 15 16.00 1.00 11.93
CA ALA A 15 16.35 2.40 11.99
C ALA A 15 15.32 3.18 12.85
N GLY A 16 14.06 3.03 12.52
CA GLY A 16 12.99 3.67 13.25
C GLY A 16 11.61 3.09 12.94
N LEU A 17 10.70 3.30 13.86
CA LEU A 17 9.30 2.87 13.81
C LEU A 17 8.38 4.01 14.24
N ALA A 18 7.23 4.15 13.58
CA ALA A 18 6.09 4.89 14.09
C ALA A 18 4.89 3.95 14.19
N ILE A 19 4.19 3.96 15.33
CA ILE A 19 3.04 3.09 15.58
C ILE A 19 1.87 3.92 16.07
N ALA A 20 0.67 3.58 15.60
CA ALA A 20 -0.59 4.02 16.17
C ALA A 20 -1.52 2.81 16.40
N VAL A 21 -2.11 2.74 17.58
CA VAL A 21 -3.19 1.81 17.96
C VAL A 21 -4.35 2.65 18.44
N VAL A 22 -5.49 2.55 17.76
CA VAL A 22 -6.67 3.36 18.04
C VAL A 22 -7.90 2.46 18.06
N ARG A 23 -8.72 2.56 19.12
CA ARG A 23 -10.01 1.87 19.23
C ARG A 23 -11.14 2.91 19.29
N GLY A 24 -12.02 2.88 18.29
CA GLY A 24 -13.06 3.91 18.17
C GLY A 24 -12.45 5.32 18.07
N ARG A 25 -12.66 6.16 19.08
CA ARG A 25 -12.05 7.51 19.16
C ARG A 25 -10.81 7.55 20.04
N ASP A 26 -10.54 6.51 20.81
CA ASP A 26 -9.50 6.48 21.81
C ASP A 26 -8.15 6.07 21.20
N THR A 27 -7.15 6.92 21.39
CA THR A 27 -5.77 6.59 21.04
C THR A 27 -5.15 5.82 22.19
N ILE A 28 -4.92 4.52 21.98
CA ILE A 28 -4.33 3.62 22.97
C ILE A 28 -2.81 3.75 22.97
N LEU A 29 -2.22 3.89 21.78
CA LEU A 29 -0.79 4.10 21.57
C LEU A 29 -0.59 4.99 20.34
N ALA A 30 0.26 6.01 20.45
CA ALA A 30 0.77 6.75 19.31
C ALA A 30 2.20 7.22 19.64
N ARG A 31 3.20 6.55 19.04
CA ARG A 31 4.60 6.80 19.40
C ARG A 31 5.57 6.46 18.27
N GLY A 32 6.75 7.11 18.30
CA GLY A 32 7.92 6.77 17.50
C GLY A 32 9.04 6.14 18.34
N TRP A 33 9.83 5.30 17.70
CA TRP A 33 11.06 4.69 18.25
C TRP A 33 12.17 4.82 17.22
N GLY A 34 13.44 4.94 17.69
CA GLY A 34 14.61 5.05 16.85
C GLY A 34 14.65 6.37 16.05
N PHE A 35 15.30 6.35 14.90
CA PHE A 35 15.65 7.52 14.11
C PHE A 35 14.95 7.55 12.75
N ALA A 36 14.43 8.71 12.40
CA ALA A 36 13.96 9.05 11.05
C ALA A 36 15.14 9.32 10.11
N ASP A 37 16.24 9.81 10.68
CA ASP A 37 17.53 10.04 10.04
C ASP A 37 18.61 9.66 11.04
N ILE A 38 19.32 8.56 10.77
CA ILE A 38 20.38 8.04 11.68
C ILE A 38 21.60 8.99 11.63
N GLU A 39 21.95 9.47 10.46
CA GLU A 39 23.17 10.28 10.28
C GLU A 39 23.09 11.61 11.02
N ASN A 40 21.90 12.21 11.08
CA ASN A 40 21.64 13.47 11.78
C ASN A 40 20.94 13.27 13.13
N GLU A 41 20.85 12.04 13.63
CA GLU A 41 20.22 11.68 14.92
C GLU A 41 18.79 12.23 15.10
N VAL A 42 18.03 12.37 13.98
CA VAL A 42 16.66 12.89 14.04
C VAL A 42 15.72 11.78 14.51
N PRO A 43 15.05 11.91 15.68
CA PRO A 43 14.19 10.86 16.20
C PRO A 43 12.92 10.69 15.36
N VAL A 44 12.40 9.47 15.31
CA VAL A 44 11.05 9.22 14.80
C VAL A 44 10.01 9.76 15.76
N THR A 45 9.03 10.45 15.20
CA THR A 45 7.83 10.92 15.92
C THR A 45 6.57 10.44 15.19
N THR A 46 5.40 10.63 15.78
CA THR A 46 4.10 10.37 15.12
C THR A 46 3.86 11.29 13.92
N ALA A 47 4.62 12.38 13.81
CA ALA A 47 4.57 13.33 12.69
C ALA A 47 5.61 13.03 11.60
N SER A 48 6.48 12.06 11.79
CA SER A 48 7.44 11.61 10.77
C SER A 48 6.68 11.03 9.57
N ILE A 49 7.13 11.38 8.36
CA ILE A 49 6.49 11.00 7.10
C ILE A 49 7.28 9.85 6.50
N PHE A 50 6.61 8.73 6.27
CA PHE A 50 7.17 7.50 5.70
C PHE A 50 6.63 7.24 4.31
N ARG A 51 7.43 6.65 3.44
CA ARG A 51 6.90 6.00 2.24
C ARG A 51 6.04 4.81 2.67
N ILE A 52 4.79 4.74 2.18
CA ILE A 52 3.85 3.70 2.61
C ILE A 52 3.72 2.55 1.61
N GLY A 53 4.47 2.60 0.51
CA GLY A 53 4.50 1.55 -0.51
C GLY A 53 3.09 1.15 -0.94
N SER A 54 2.83 -0.14 -0.99
CA SER A 54 1.58 -0.69 -1.54
C SER A 54 0.30 -0.34 -0.76
N ILE A 55 0.36 0.27 0.43
CA ILE A 55 -0.83 0.87 1.05
C ILE A 55 -1.45 1.94 0.12
N THR A 56 -0.64 2.52 -0.78
CA THR A 56 -1.09 3.40 -1.87
C THR A 56 -2.26 2.80 -2.67
N LYS A 57 -2.31 1.47 -2.84
CA LYS A 57 -3.32 0.79 -3.64
C LYS A 57 -4.75 0.99 -3.11
N GLN A 58 -4.92 1.16 -1.81
CA GLN A 58 -6.23 1.49 -1.22
C GLN A 58 -6.74 2.83 -1.75
N PHE A 59 -5.87 3.83 -1.85
CA PHE A 59 -6.21 5.17 -2.36
C PHE A 59 -6.52 5.12 -3.86
N THR A 60 -5.70 4.40 -4.63
CA THR A 60 -5.92 4.21 -6.07
C THR A 60 -7.24 3.51 -6.34
N SER A 61 -7.53 2.41 -5.64
CA SER A 61 -8.79 1.67 -5.78
C SER A 61 -9.99 2.52 -5.40
N SER A 62 -9.87 3.32 -4.33
CA SER A 62 -10.93 4.24 -3.91
C SER A 62 -11.20 5.32 -4.95
N ALA A 63 -10.15 5.89 -5.56
CA ALA A 63 -10.29 6.88 -6.64
C ALA A 63 -11.00 6.28 -7.88
N ILE A 64 -10.63 5.06 -8.26
CA ILE A 64 -11.31 4.33 -9.34
C ILE A 64 -12.78 4.07 -8.97
N MET A 65 -13.06 3.63 -7.74
CA MET A 65 -14.42 3.36 -7.29
C MET A 65 -15.29 4.63 -7.23
N GLN A 66 -14.73 5.81 -6.93
CA GLN A 66 -15.43 7.09 -7.05
C GLN A 66 -15.88 7.37 -8.50
N LEU A 67 -15.04 7.01 -9.49
CA LEU A 67 -15.39 7.16 -10.90
C LEU A 67 -16.45 6.14 -11.33
N VAL A 68 -16.41 4.94 -10.76
CA VAL A 68 -17.46 3.92 -10.97
C VAL A 68 -18.80 4.38 -10.39
N GLU A 69 -18.83 4.94 -9.19
CA GLU A 69 -20.03 5.50 -8.57
C GLU A 69 -20.64 6.65 -9.38
N LYS A 70 -19.79 7.45 -10.00
CA LYS A 70 -20.21 8.57 -10.88
C LYS A 70 -20.61 8.11 -12.29
N GLY A 71 -20.63 6.79 -12.56
CA GLY A 71 -20.95 6.23 -13.89
C GLY A 71 -19.95 6.58 -14.99
N ARG A 72 -18.75 7.06 -14.62
CA ARG A 72 -17.68 7.42 -15.58
C ARG A 72 -16.82 6.24 -15.98
N LEU A 73 -16.82 5.18 -15.18
CA LEU A 73 -16.17 3.90 -15.41
C LEU A 73 -17.10 2.76 -15.00
N SER A 74 -16.92 1.59 -15.64
CA SER A 74 -17.50 0.32 -15.21
C SER A 74 -16.39 -0.64 -14.82
N LEU A 75 -16.65 -1.48 -13.80
CA LEU A 75 -15.69 -2.54 -13.43
C LEU A 75 -15.45 -3.54 -14.57
N ASP A 76 -16.35 -3.62 -15.52
CA ASP A 76 -16.31 -4.50 -16.68
C ASP A 76 -15.77 -3.82 -17.94
N ASP A 77 -15.42 -2.53 -17.85
CA ASP A 77 -14.72 -1.83 -18.93
C ASP A 77 -13.37 -2.52 -19.20
N THR A 78 -13.05 -2.69 -20.47
CA THR A 78 -11.81 -3.37 -20.91
C THR A 78 -10.70 -2.38 -21.21
N LEU A 79 -9.45 -2.85 -21.16
CA LEU A 79 -8.31 -2.03 -21.59
C LEU A 79 -8.42 -1.57 -23.04
N ALA A 80 -9.09 -2.34 -23.92
CA ALA A 80 -9.35 -1.90 -25.29
C ALA A 80 -10.13 -0.59 -25.35
N ALA A 81 -11.09 -0.39 -24.45
CA ALA A 81 -11.88 0.84 -24.37
C ALA A 81 -11.15 1.96 -23.63
N LEU A 82 -10.50 1.62 -22.52
CA LEU A 82 -9.90 2.59 -21.61
C LEU A 82 -8.53 3.09 -22.10
N LEU A 83 -7.66 2.18 -22.55
CA LEU A 83 -6.30 2.45 -23.01
C LEU A 83 -6.02 1.71 -24.34
N PRO A 84 -6.52 2.21 -25.48
CA PRO A 84 -6.53 1.48 -26.76
C PRO A 84 -5.12 1.18 -27.31
N ASN A 85 -4.08 1.91 -26.87
CA ASN A 85 -2.70 1.75 -27.32
C ASN A 85 -1.95 0.64 -26.59
N MET A 86 -2.60 -0.07 -25.63
CA MET A 86 -2.00 -1.21 -24.96
C MET A 86 -1.92 -2.44 -25.88
N PRO A 87 -1.03 -3.42 -25.57
CA PRO A 87 -0.86 -4.64 -26.38
C PRO A 87 -2.18 -5.33 -26.67
N THR A 88 -2.31 -5.89 -27.88
CA THR A 88 -3.53 -6.58 -28.33
C THR A 88 -3.92 -7.75 -27.41
N THR A 89 -2.92 -8.41 -26.82
CA THR A 89 -3.10 -9.52 -25.86
C THR A 89 -3.77 -9.05 -24.55
N TRP A 90 -3.67 -7.76 -24.19
CA TRP A 90 -4.25 -7.21 -22.98
C TRP A 90 -5.68 -6.63 -23.19
N ARG A 91 -6.15 -6.55 -24.43
CA ARG A 91 -7.38 -5.85 -24.79
C ARG A 91 -8.62 -6.30 -24.02
N LYS A 92 -8.70 -7.58 -23.64
CA LYS A 92 -9.82 -8.18 -22.91
C LYS A 92 -9.70 -8.05 -21.38
N VAL A 93 -8.59 -7.56 -20.87
CA VAL A 93 -8.41 -7.34 -19.41
C VAL A 93 -9.38 -6.26 -18.97
N THR A 94 -10.11 -6.51 -17.88
CA THR A 94 -11.09 -5.59 -17.32
C THR A 94 -10.53 -4.76 -16.18
N LEU A 95 -11.18 -3.64 -15.88
CA LEU A 95 -10.86 -2.78 -14.74
C LEU A 95 -10.87 -3.59 -13.42
N ARG A 96 -11.86 -4.48 -13.25
CA ARG A 96 -11.97 -5.41 -12.12
C ARG A 96 -10.74 -6.29 -11.97
N GLN A 97 -10.24 -6.83 -13.07
CA GLN A 97 -9.07 -7.72 -13.07
C GLN A 97 -7.76 -7.00 -12.75
N LEU A 98 -7.66 -5.70 -13.06
CA LEU A 98 -6.54 -4.86 -12.61
C LEU A 98 -6.61 -4.63 -11.10
N LEU A 99 -7.79 -4.28 -10.57
CA LEU A 99 -8.00 -3.97 -9.16
C LEU A 99 -7.72 -5.16 -8.23
N ASN A 100 -8.07 -6.38 -8.65
CA ASN A 100 -7.96 -7.60 -7.82
C ASN A 100 -6.80 -8.53 -8.21
N HIS A 101 -5.87 -8.07 -9.05
CA HIS A 101 -4.68 -8.82 -9.46
C HIS A 101 -4.96 -10.13 -10.23
N THR A 102 -6.02 -10.18 -11.02
CA THR A 102 -6.35 -11.33 -11.86
C THR A 102 -6.18 -11.07 -13.36
N SER A 103 -5.46 -10.00 -13.73
CA SER A 103 -5.27 -9.59 -15.13
C SER A 103 -4.36 -10.52 -15.95
N GLY A 104 -3.42 -11.20 -15.32
CA GLY A 104 -2.37 -11.97 -15.99
C GLY A 104 -1.26 -11.13 -16.63
N ILE A 105 -1.36 -9.80 -16.62
CA ILE A 105 -0.31 -8.91 -17.10
C ILE A 105 0.97 -9.13 -16.28
N PRO A 106 2.17 -9.15 -16.87
CA PRO A 106 3.42 -9.22 -16.13
C PRO A 106 3.62 -7.99 -15.24
N SER A 107 4.16 -8.18 -14.02
CA SER A 107 4.52 -7.06 -13.15
C SER A 107 5.90 -6.53 -13.50
N TYR A 108 6.03 -5.22 -13.70
CA TYR A 108 7.33 -4.59 -13.94
C TYR A 108 8.31 -4.79 -12.78
N THR A 109 7.81 -5.08 -11.58
CA THR A 109 8.65 -5.38 -10.42
C THR A 109 9.19 -6.81 -10.39
N ASP A 110 8.74 -7.69 -11.30
CA ASP A 110 9.14 -9.10 -11.35
C ASP A 110 10.20 -9.39 -12.43
N ILE A 111 10.70 -8.36 -13.13
CA ILE A 111 11.60 -8.51 -14.27
C ILE A 111 13.09 -8.30 -13.93
N GLY A 112 13.41 -8.27 -12.63
CA GLY A 112 14.79 -8.19 -12.13
C GLY A 112 15.55 -6.99 -12.68
N GLN A 113 16.79 -7.19 -13.11
CA GLN A 113 17.71 -6.14 -13.55
C GLN A 113 17.16 -5.28 -14.70
N ARG A 114 16.22 -5.78 -15.49
CA ARG A 114 15.56 -4.98 -16.53
C ARG A 114 14.80 -3.76 -15.95
N TRP A 115 14.35 -3.84 -14.70
CA TRP A 115 13.79 -2.74 -13.94
C TRP A 115 14.74 -2.22 -12.86
N GLU A 116 15.36 -3.09 -12.07
CA GLU A 116 16.21 -2.71 -10.93
C GLU A 116 17.39 -1.84 -11.38
N GLY A 117 18.00 -2.15 -12.52
CA GLY A 117 19.07 -1.33 -13.12
C GLY A 117 18.64 0.10 -13.49
N ARG A 118 17.33 0.38 -13.45
CA ARG A 118 16.75 1.69 -13.80
C ARG A 118 16.14 2.44 -12.62
N TRP A 119 16.32 2.00 -11.40
CA TRP A 119 15.69 2.61 -10.21
C TRP A 119 15.95 4.10 -10.05
N ARG A 120 17.09 4.59 -10.56
CA ARG A 120 17.47 6.01 -10.47
C ARG A 120 16.85 6.90 -11.54
N GLU A 121 16.21 6.30 -12.54
CA GLU A 121 15.62 7.03 -13.66
C GLU A 121 14.21 7.53 -13.29
N ASP A 122 13.92 8.79 -13.63
CA ASP A 122 12.54 9.25 -13.64
C ASP A 122 11.82 8.66 -14.86
N MET A 123 10.68 8.03 -14.64
CA MET A 123 9.92 7.36 -15.70
C MET A 123 8.46 7.82 -15.66
N VAL A 124 7.93 8.17 -16.84
CA VAL A 124 6.49 8.36 -17.00
C VAL A 124 5.76 7.01 -16.98
N PRO A 125 4.47 6.97 -16.60
CA PRO A 125 3.72 5.71 -16.48
C PRO A 125 3.75 4.83 -17.73
N ASP A 126 3.69 5.43 -18.91
CA ASP A 126 3.80 4.71 -20.19
C ASP A 126 5.14 3.98 -20.33
N SER A 127 6.24 4.60 -19.90
CA SER A 127 7.58 3.98 -19.93
C SER A 127 7.69 2.82 -18.94
N ILE A 128 7.06 2.93 -17.77
CA ILE A 128 7.02 1.85 -16.77
C ILE A 128 6.25 0.64 -17.31
N VAL A 129 5.07 0.87 -17.86
CA VAL A 129 4.26 -0.19 -18.50
C VAL A 129 5.00 -0.75 -19.71
N GLY A 130 5.70 0.11 -20.48
CA GLY A 130 6.54 -0.26 -21.62
C GLY A 130 7.59 -1.32 -21.32
N LEU A 131 8.07 -1.41 -20.07
CA LEU A 131 9.04 -2.44 -19.66
C LEU A 131 8.52 -3.87 -19.85
N VAL A 132 7.20 -4.07 -19.88
CA VAL A 132 6.57 -5.41 -19.94
C VAL A 132 5.59 -5.57 -21.12
N THR A 133 5.44 -4.60 -22.00
CA THR A 133 4.50 -4.69 -23.14
C THR A 133 4.88 -5.76 -24.17
N GLY A 134 6.15 -6.13 -24.25
CA GLY A 134 6.65 -7.20 -25.10
C GLY A 134 6.56 -8.60 -24.47
N ASP A 135 6.22 -8.69 -23.19
CA ASP A 135 6.16 -9.96 -22.48
C ASP A 135 4.78 -10.65 -22.68
N THR A 136 4.78 -11.97 -22.62
CA THR A 136 3.52 -12.75 -22.66
C THR A 136 2.76 -12.62 -21.35
N LEU A 137 1.42 -12.76 -21.40
CA LEU A 137 0.62 -12.87 -20.20
C LEU A 137 1.06 -14.06 -19.34
N ASN A 138 1.18 -13.86 -18.02
CA ASN A 138 1.50 -14.94 -17.08
C ASN A 138 0.41 -16.03 -17.06
N PHE A 139 -0.84 -15.64 -17.35
CA PHE A 139 -2.02 -16.52 -17.44
C PHE A 139 -3.17 -15.77 -18.13
N ALA A 140 -4.18 -16.52 -18.56
CA ALA A 140 -5.38 -15.93 -19.17
C ALA A 140 -6.11 -14.99 -18.16
N PRO A 141 -6.53 -13.79 -18.57
CA PRO A 141 -7.24 -12.87 -17.70
C PRO A 141 -8.42 -13.51 -16.97
N GLY A 142 -8.47 -13.34 -15.64
CA GLY A 142 -9.49 -13.92 -14.78
C GLY A 142 -9.31 -15.37 -14.38
N SER A 143 -8.24 -16.07 -14.83
CA SER A 143 -8.05 -17.49 -14.55
C SER A 143 -7.26 -17.80 -13.28
N LYS A 144 -6.37 -16.88 -12.87
CA LYS A 144 -5.51 -17.02 -11.68
C LYS A 144 -5.34 -15.69 -10.99
N TRP A 145 -4.79 -15.72 -9.80
CA TRP A 145 -4.36 -14.55 -9.05
C TRP A 145 -2.83 -14.48 -8.98
N ARG A 146 -2.27 -13.29 -9.19
CA ARG A 146 -0.88 -12.95 -8.93
C ARG A 146 -0.77 -11.45 -8.68
N TYR A 147 -0.17 -11.08 -7.55
CA TYR A 147 0.04 -9.67 -7.21
C TYR A 147 0.74 -8.93 -8.34
N ASN A 148 0.28 -7.72 -8.67
CA ASN A 148 0.71 -7.06 -9.91
C ASN A 148 0.75 -5.53 -9.76
N ASN A 149 1.95 -4.96 -9.85
CA ASN A 149 2.14 -3.51 -9.78
C ASN A 149 1.84 -2.82 -11.12
N THR A 150 2.11 -3.46 -12.26
CA THR A 150 1.74 -2.89 -13.58
C THR A 150 0.24 -2.61 -13.69
N GLY A 151 -0.60 -3.51 -13.16
CA GLY A 151 -2.04 -3.30 -13.14
C GLY A 151 -2.44 -2.03 -12.40
N TYR A 152 -1.78 -1.72 -11.30
CA TYR A 152 -2.05 -0.49 -10.55
C TYR A 152 -1.49 0.76 -11.24
N VAL A 153 -0.37 0.68 -11.94
CA VAL A 153 0.10 1.78 -12.81
C VAL A 153 -0.93 2.07 -13.90
N LEU A 154 -1.48 1.03 -14.55
CA LEU A 154 -2.55 1.17 -15.54
C LEU A 154 -3.82 1.83 -14.95
N LEU A 155 -4.19 1.52 -13.69
CA LEU A 155 -5.30 2.18 -13.00
C LEU A 155 -5.07 3.69 -12.85
N GLY A 156 -3.85 4.12 -12.52
CA GLY A 156 -3.49 5.54 -12.49
C GLY A 156 -3.60 6.21 -13.86
N MET A 157 -3.10 5.56 -14.91
CA MET A 157 -3.21 6.06 -16.30
C MET A 157 -4.69 6.17 -16.74
N ILE A 158 -5.52 5.21 -16.36
CA ILE A 158 -6.98 5.25 -16.63
C ILE A 158 -7.62 6.44 -15.91
N LEU A 159 -7.22 6.68 -14.65
CA LEU A 159 -7.71 7.82 -13.87
C LEU A 159 -7.32 9.14 -14.55
N ASP A 160 -6.05 9.31 -14.92
CA ASP A 160 -5.56 10.52 -15.59
C ASP A 160 -6.34 10.79 -16.87
N LYS A 161 -6.49 9.77 -17.73
CA LYS A 161 -7.21 9.88 -18.98
C LYS A 161 -8.69 10.22 -18.77
N THR A 162 -9.35 9.51 -17.83
CA THR A 162 -10.78 9.66 -17.57
C THR A 162 -11.10 11.02 -16.98
N THR A 163 -10.23 11.53 -16.08
CA THR A 163 -10.48 12.80 -15.37
C THR A 163 -9.86 14.00 -16.06
N ARG A 164 -8.90 13.80 -16.95
CA ARG A 164 -8.01 14.84 -17.52
C ARG A 164 -7.24 15.60 -16.43
N GLN A 165 -6.96 14.92 -15.33
CA GLN A 165 -6.25 15.45 -14.17
C GLN A 165 -5.22 14.42 -13.74
N LEU A 166 -3.98 14.85 -13.45
CA LEU A 166 -2.91 13.95 -13.02
C LEU A 166 -3.27 13.28 -11.69
N TYR A 167 -2.92 12.01 -11.56
CA TYR A 167 -3.18 11.16 -10.39
C TYR A 167 -2.86 11.81 -9.05
N PRO A 168 -1.67 12.43 -8.83
CA PRO A 168 -1.36 13.08 -7.56
C PRO A 168 -2.32 14.22 -7.22
N ARG A 169 -2.72 15.00 -8.24
CA ARG A 169 -3.64 16.11 -8.08
C ARG A 169 -5.05 15.63 -7.76
N TYR A 170 -5.53 14.60 -8.48
CA TYR A 170 -6.84 14.00 -8.20
C TYR A 170 -6.92 13.51 -6.75
N LEU A 171 -5.92 12.73 -6.29
CA LEU A 171 -5.90 12.26 -4.91
C LEU A 171 -5.90 13.40 -3.90
N SER A 172 -5.10 14.43 -4.14
CA SER A 172 -5.06 15.61 -3.27
C SER A 172 -6.42 16.30 -3.15
N GLU A 173 -7.10 16.53 -4.28
CA GLU A 173 -8.33 17.30 -4.32
C GLU A 173 -9.57 16.48 -3.94
N GLN A 174 -9.64 15.21 -4.35
CA GLN A 174 -10.84 14.38 -4.21
C GLN A 174 -10.79 13.43 -3.02
N ILE A 175 -9.60 13.19 -2.44
CA ILE A 175 -9.41 12.25 -1.33
C ILE A 175 -8.76 12.92 -0.13
N PHE A 176 -7.54 13.49 -0.27
CA PHE A 176 -6.79 13.94 0.90
C PHE A 176 -7.43 15.14 1.58
N LYS A 177 -7.70 16.22 0.83
CA LYS A 177 -8.28 17.46 1.37
C LYS A 177 -9.66 17.25 2.01
N PRO A 178 -10.61 16.52 1.37
CA PRO A 178 -11.95 16.35 1.94
C PRO A 178 -11.98 15.67 3.31
N VAL A 179 -11.01 14.81 3.61
CA VAL A 179 -10.96 14.07 4.89
C VAL A 179 -9.77 14.47 5.77
N GLY A 180 -9.12 15.60 5.46
CA GLY A 180 -8.10 16.21 6.30
C GLY A 180 -6.81 15.42 6.44
N LEU A 181 -6.36 14.73 5.38
CA LEU A 181 -5.06 14.04 5.32
C LEU A 181 -3.97 15.05 4.95
N SER A 182 -3.59 15.89 5.88
CA SER A 182 -2.66 17.01 5.65
C SER A 182 -1.19 16.60 5.50
N SER A 183 -0.86 15.38 5.90
CA SER A 183 0.50 14.82 5.85
C SER A 183 0.58 13.58 4.93
N THR A 184 -0.45 13.34 4.12
CA THR A 184 -0.46 12.30 3.07
C THR A 184 -0.33 12.97 1.72
N MET A 185 0.61 12.50 0.90
CA MET A 185 0.91 13.08 -0.39
C MET A 185 1.59 12.09 -1.35
N TYR A 186 1.66 12.45 -2.61
CA TYR A 186 2.58 11.80 -3.54
C TYR A 186 4.01 12.10 -3.09
N CYS A 187 4.83 11.07 -2.92
CA CYS A 187 6.15 11.16 -2.29
C CYS A 187 7.23 11.57 -3.30
N ASP A 188 7.01 12.68 -4.00
CA ASP A 188 7.95 13.22 -4.97
C ASP A 188 9.32 13.46 -4.33
N THR A 189 10.39 13.24 -5.09
CA THR A 189 11.77 13.47 -4.66
C THR A 189 12.22 14.91 -4.83
N GLY A 190 11.61 15.68 -5.72
CA GLY A 190 11.95 17.08 -5.97
C GLY A 190 11.56 18.03 -4.84
N PRO A 191 10.29 18.10 -4.41
CA PRO A 191 9.87 19.02 -3.36
C PRO A 191 10.45 18.68 -1.99
N ILE A 192 10.67 19.70 -1.15
CA ILE A 192 11.04 19.53 0.25
C ILE A 192 9.81 19.06 1.03
N ILE A 193 9.85 17.83 1.53
CA ILE A 193 8.86 17.28 2.44
C ILE A 193 9.44 17.34 3.85
N LYS A 194 8.92 18.26 4.67
CA LYS A 194 9.35 18.37 6.08
C LYS A 194 9.07 17.08 6.84
N ARG A 195 9.97 16.69 7.73
CA ARG A 195 9.86 15.47 8.57
C ARG A 195 9.85 14.15 7.78
N ARG A 196 10.29 14.15 6.53
CA ARG A 196 10.45 12.93 5.75
C ARG A 196 11.55 12.06 6.33
N ALA A 197 11.22 10.80 6.67
CA ALA A 197 12.20 9.82 7.09
C ALA A 197 13.08 9.40 5.92
N LEU A 198 14.35 9.12 6.18
CA LEU A 198 15.26 8.44 5.28
C LEU A 198 15.03 6.92 5.35
N GLY A 199 15.28 6.22 4.26
CA GLY A 199 15.11 4.77 4.17
C GLY A 199 16.42 4.03 4.36
N TYR A 200 16.38 2.90 5.07
CA TYR A 200 17.54 2.06 5.37
C TYR A 200 17.30 0.62 4.95
N GLN A 201 18.39 -0.11 4.69
CA GLN A 201 18.34 -1.54 4.42
C GLN A 201 19.40 -2.27 5.23
N LEU A 202 19.07 -3.46 5.70
CA LEU A 202 20.01 -4.33 6.40
C LEU A 202 20.81 -5.12 5.37
N SER A 203 22.12 -4.90 5.34
CA SER A 203 23.08 -5.69 4.57
C SER A 203 24.27 -6.00 5.44
N ASP A 204 24.76 -7.23 5.39
CA ASP A 204 25.91 -7.70 6.20
C ASP A 204 25.77 -7.42 7.70
N LYS A 205 24.53 -7.57 8.22
CA LYS A 205 24.15 -7.31 9.62
C LYS A 205 24.27 -5.84 10.05
N GLN A 206 24.44 -4.93 9.12
CA GLN A 206 24.50 -3.49 9.37
C GLN A 206 23.40 -2.75 8.59
N LEU A 207 22.93 -1.65 9.17
CA LEU A 207 22.02 -0.74 8.45
C LEU A 207 22.84 0.14 7.52
N ASN A 208 22.44 0.17 6.28
CA ASN A 208 22.98 1.04 5.24
C ASN A 208 21.85 1.92 4.69
N ASN A 209 22.19 3.03 4.06
CA ASN A 209 21.21 3.81 3.29
C ASN A 209 20.58 2.91 2.22
N ALA A 210 19.26 2.93 2.12
CA ALA A 210 18.57 2.14 1.11
C ALA A 210 18.92 2.64 -0.30
N GLU A 211 18.94 1.73 -1.26
CA GLU A 211 19.12 2.11 -2.66
C GLU A 211 18.05 3.10 -3.10
N PHE A 212 18.50 4.11 -3.84
CA PHE A 212 17.58 5.13 -4.36
C PHE A 212 16.63 4.52 -5.38
N LEU A 213 15.34 4.79 -5.17
CA LEU A 213 14.29 4.52 -6.15
C LEU A 213 13.56 5.82 -6.46
N SER A 214 13.53 6.23 -7.73
CA SER A 214 12.71 7.35 -8.17
C SER A 214 11.23 7.07 -7.88
N MET A 215 10.58 7.99 -7.17
CA MET A 215 9.18 7.84 -6.79
C MET A 215 8.20 8.03 -7.94
N THR A 216 8.69 8.39 -9.14
CA THR A 216 7.90 8.36 -10.36
C THR A 216 7.51 6.93 -10.76
N GLN A 217 8.38 5.93 -10.44
CA GLN A 217 8.22 4.55 -10.89
C GLN A 217 7.13 3.76 -10.13
N PRO A 218 7.02 3.81 -8.79
CA PRO A 218 5.91 3.16 -8.10
C PRO A 218 4.54 3.78 -8.43
N TYR A 219 4.50 5.05 -8.81
CA TYR A 219 3.32 5.79 -9.26
C TYR A 219 2.07 5.42 -8.42
N SER A 220 0.97 5.08 -9.06
CA SER A 220 -0.29 4.69 -8.42
C SER A 220 -0.28 3.30 -7.75
N ALA A 221 0.81 2.54 -7.90
CA ALA A 221 1.01 1.27 -7.20
C ALA A 221 1.68 1.43 -5.83
N GLY A 222 2.46 2.52 -5.58
CA GLY A 222 3.28 2.57 -4.37
C GLY A 222 3.88 3.93 -4.00
N ALA A 223 3.56 5.05 -4.68
CA ALA A 223 4.30 6.29 -4.53
C ALA A 223 3.80 7.26 -3.44
N LEU A 224 2.90 6.86 -2.56
CA LEU A 224 2.45 7.74 -1.49
C LEU A 224 3.36 7.69 -0.27
N CYS A 225 3.41 8.81 0.44
CA CYS A 225 3.88 8.86 1.82
C CYS A 225 2.83 9.44 2.75
N SER A 226 2.95 9.07 4.05
CA SER A 226 1.97 9.41 5.06
C SER A 226 2.56 9.35 6.46
N THR A 227 1.76 9.72 7.45
CA THR A 227 2.01 9.54 8.89
C THR A 227 1.05 8.50 9.47
N VAL A 228 1.36 7.97 10.65
CA VAL A 228 0.46 7.05 11.35
C VAL A 228 -0.90 7.71 11.64
N GLY A 229 -0.91 9.00 11.98
CA GLY A 229 -2.14 9.75 12.27
C GLY A 229 -3.05 9.91 11.04
N ASP A 230 -2.48 10.21 9.88
CA ASP A 230 -3.27 10.35 8.66
C ASP A 230 -3.78 8.99 8.17
N LEU A 231 -3.03 7.89 8.34
CA LEU A 231 -3.53 6.55 8.00
C LEU A 231 -4.68 6.11 8.93
N VAL A 232 -4.70 6.51 10.20
CA VAL A 232 -5.86 6.32 11.08
C VAL A 232 -7.07 7.11 10.58
N LYS A 233 -6.89 8.38 10.18
CA LYS A 233 -7.98 9.19 9.58
C LYS A 233 -8.46 8.59 8.28
N TRP A 234 -7.55 8.14 7.42
CA TRP A 234 -7.85 7.43 6.18
C TRP A 234 -8.76 6.24 6.42
N THR A 235 -8.40 5.37 7.35
CA THR A 235 -9.18 4.18 7.69
C THR A 235 -10.60 4.56 8.13
N ARG A 236 -10.73 5.55 9.02
CA ARG A 236 -12.04 6.05 9.46
C ARG A 236 -12.87 6.56 8.29
N ALA A 237 -12.27 7.38 7.42
CA ALA A 237 -12.95 7.97 6.29
C ALA A 237 -13.42 6.90 5.28
N LEU A 238 -12.57 5.90 4.99
CA LEU A 238 -12.89 4.81 4.09
C LEU A 238 -14.05 3.94 4.62
N HIS A 239 -14.03 3.61 5.90
CA HIS A 239 -15.04 2.75 6.54
C HIS A 239 -16.35 3.48 6.89
N SER A 240 -16.33 4.80 7.05
CA SER A 240 -17.54 5.60 7.33
C SER A 240 -18.35 5.96 6.08
N GLY A 241 -17.85 5.66 4.88
CA GLY A 241 -18.50 6.05 3.63
C GLY A 241 -18.14 7.47 3.15
N ALA A 242 -17.18 8.15 3.81
CA ALA A 242 -16.78 9.50 3.39
C ALA A 242 -15.95 9.53 2.11
N ILE A 243 -15.36 8.42 1.71
CA ILE A 243 -14.53 8.29 0.48
C ILE A 243 -15.31 7.65 -0.66
N VAL A 244 -15.95 6.53 -0.39
CA VAL A 244 -16.81 5.76 -1.31
C VAL A 244 -18.02 5.26 -0.51
N SER A 245 -19.13 4.99 -1.17
CA SER A 245 -20.32 4.46 -0.52
C SER A 245 -20.06 3.12 0.18
N ALA A 246 -20.90 2.76 1.15
CA ALA A 246 -20.82 1.46 1.83
C ALA A 246 -20.95 0.28 0.82
N ALA A 247 -21.74 0.45 -0.25
CA ALA A 247 -21.90 -0.55 -1.30
C ALA A 247 -20.59 -0.73 -2.10
N SER A 248 -19.89 0.36 -2.42
CA SER A 248 -18.59 0.32 -3.10
C SER A 248 -17.51 -0.23 -2.19
N PHE A 249 -17.47 0.20 -0.92
CA PHE A 249 -16.53 -0.38 0.04
C PHE A 249 -16.72 -1.88 0.21
N LYS A 250 -17.98 -2.35 0.29
CA LYS A 250 -18.28 -3.78 0.32
C LYS A 250 -17.72 -4.51 -0.91
N LYS A 251 -17.83 -3.94 -2.12
CA LYS A 251 -17.20 -4.51 -3.33
C LYS A 251 -15.67 -4.56 -3.21
N MET A 252 -15.05 -3.48 -2.71
CA MET A 252 -13.60 -3.42 -2.49
C MET A 252 -13.13 -4.49 -1.48
N ALA A 253 -13.88 -4.70 -0.39
CA ALA A 253 -13.52 -5.60 0.70
C ALA A 253 -13.95 -7.05 0.47
N THR A 254 -14.63 -7.38 -0.63
CA THR A 254 -15.08 -8.74 -0.93
C THR A 254 -14.17 -9.38 -1.97
N PRO A 255 -13.29 -10.32 -1.59
CA PRO A 255 -12.51 -11.11 -2.54
C PRO A 255 -13.41 -11.96 -3.42
N ILE A 256 -13.17 -11.97 -4.72
CA ILE A 256 -14.00 -12.70 -5.70
C ILE A 256 -13.15 -13.49 -6.69
N GLY A 257 -13.71 -14.58 -7.22
CA GLY A 257 -13.05 -15.43 -8.22
C GLY A 257 -11.68 -15.94 -7.73
N PRO A 258 -10.66 -15.98 -8.58
CA PRO A 258 -9.32 -16.47 -8.19
C PRO A 258 -8.66 -15.68 -7.05
N ALA A 259 -9.06 -14.42 -6.82
CA ALA A 259 -8.54 -13.60 -5.73
C ALA A 259 -9.08 -14.01 -4.35
N ALA A 260 -10.14 -14.82 -4.29
CA ALA A 260 -10.74 -15.26 -3.03
C ALA A 260 -9.77 -16.09 -2.17
N ALA A 261 -9.01 -16.99 -2.78
CA ALA A 261 -8.02 -17.81 -2.08
C ALA A 261 -6.87 -16.99 -1.47
N SER A 262 -6.60 -15.80 -2.02
CA SER A 262 -5.60 -14.87 -1.51
C SER A 262 -6.20 -13.79 -0.60
N HIS A 263 -7.50 -13.89 -0.30
CA HIS A 263 -8.23 -12.90 0.48
C HIS A 263 -8.11 -11.46 -0.05
N TYR A 264 -7.82 -11.28 -1.35
CA TYR A 264 -7.52 -9.97 -1.93
C TYR A 264 -8.75 -9.37 -2.64
N GLY A 265 -9.15 -8.21 -2.17
CA GLY A 265 -10.20 -7.40 -2.81
C GLY A 265 -9.62 -6.37 -3.79
N PHE A 266 -10.06 -5.12 -3.71
CA PHE A 266 -9.56 -4.02 -4.52
C PHE A 266 -8.62 -3.14 -3.69
N GLY A 267 -7.33 -3.43 -3.75
CA GLY A 267 -6.31 -2.69 -3.01
C GLY A 267 -6.27 -2.95 -1.51
N LEU A 268 -6.89 -4.02 -1.04
CA LEU A 268 -6.91 -4.42 0.36
C LEU A 268 -7.13 -5.94 0.50
N THR A 269 -6.64 -6.47 1.61
CA THR A 269 -6.85 -7.86 2.03
C THR A 269 -7.99 -7.91 3.03
N SER A 270 -8.87 -8.90 2.91
CA SER A 270 -9.98 -9.15 3.83
C SER A 270 -9.88 -10.57 4.38
N ASP A 271 -9.43 -10.71 5.62
CA ASP A 271 -9.20 -11.97 6.31
C ASP A 271 -9.62 -11.89 7.78
N SER A 272 -9.05 -12.72 8.66
CA SER A 272 -9.29 -12.66 10.11
C SER A 272 -8.03 -12.96 10.91
N LEU A 273 -7.97 -12.44 12.12
CA LEU A 273 -7.00 -12.79 13.16
C LEU A 273 -7.73 -13.27 14.40
N GLY A 274 -7.59 -14.55 14.73
CA GLY A 274 -8.24 -15.11 15.92
C GLY A 274 -9.76 -14.98 15.94
N GLY A 275 -10.42 -15.04 14.78
CA GLY A 275 -11.85 -14.85 14.64
C GLY A 275 -12.31 -13.40 14.44
N HIS A 276 -11.45 -12.41 14.69
CA HIS A 276 -11.73 -10.99 14.45
C HIS A 276 -11.50 -10.64 12.96
N ARG A 277 -12.53 -10.17 12.29
CA ARG A 277 -12.45 -9.77 10.86
C ARG A 277 -11.42 -8.64 10.69
N ARG A 278 -10.54 -8.79 9.71
CA ARG A 278 -9.47 -7.83 9.43
C ARG A 278 -9.51 -7.35 7.99
N ILE A 279 -9.42 -6.04 7.80
CA ILE A 279 -9.16 -5.38 6.53
C ILE A 279 -7.77 -4.76 6.62
N SER A 280 -6.87 -5.15 5.73
CA SER A 280 -5.47 -4.73 5.86
C SER A 280 -4.77 -4.55 4.52
N HIS A 281 -3.64 -3.89 4.53
CA HIS A 281 -2.65 -3.95 3.46
C HIS A 281 -1.25 -3.72 4.02
N ARG A 282 -0.30 -4.53 3.53
CA ARG A 282 1.12 -4.32 3.75
C ARG A 282 1.71 -3.43 2.66
N GLY A 283 2.69 -2.62 2.99
CA GLY A 283 3.50 -1.89 2.02
C GLY A 283 4.97 -2.25 2.16
N ALA A 284 5.66 -2.33 1.04
CA ALA A 284 7.12 -2.41 0.99
C ALA A 284 7.62 -1.60 -0.20
N ILE A 285 8.68 -0.85 0.01
CA ILE A 285 9.39 -0.07 -0.99
C ILE A 285 10.79 0.20 -0.46
N ASN A 286 11.77 0.47 -1.32
CA ASN A 286 13.16 0.66 -0.94
C ASN A 286 13.30 1.46 0.36
N GLY A 287 13.85 0.82 1.39
CA GLY A 287 14.07 1.38 2.71
C GLY A 287 12.85 1.47 3.64
N PHE A 288 11.66 1.02 3.24
CA PHE A 288 10.44 1.18 4.05
C PHE A 288 9.55 -0.05 4.01
N VAL A 289 9.00 -0.39 5.15
CA VAL A 289 7.94 -1.39 5.28
C VAL A 289 6.81 -0.80 6.13
N SER A 290 5.57 -1.10 5.79
CA SER A 290 4.40 -0.58 6.47
C SER A 290 3.31 -1.64 6.61
N MET A 291 2.50 -1.52 7.66
CA MET A 291 1.30 -2.31 7.86
C MET A 291 0.16 -1.41 8.33
N LEU A 292 -0.97 -1.50 7.65
CA LEU A 292 -2.24 -0.91 8.05
C LEU A 292 -3.24 -2.04 8.22
N ALA A 293 -3.73 -2.23 9.45
CA ALA A 293 -4.73 -3.23 9.78
C ALA A 293 -5.90 -2.58 10.52
N HIS A 294 -7.11 -2.86 10.07
CA HIS A 294 -8.35 -2.43 10.70
C HIS A 294 -9.23 -3.64 11.00
N TYR A 295 -9.81 -3.65 12.19
CA TYR A 295 -10.74 -4.66 12.68
C TYR A 295 -12.10 -3.97 12.85
N PRO A 296 -12.95 -4.01 11.81
CA PRO A 296 -14.15 -3.17 11.79
C PRO A 296 -15.14 -3.49 12.89
N ASP A 297 -15.28 -4.76 13.24
CA ASP A 297 -16.24 -5.20 14.27
C ASP A 297 -15.78 -4.78 15.69
N ASP A 298 -14.49 -4.56 15.89
CA ASP A 298 -13.86 -4.11 17.14
C ASP A 298 -13.53 -2.61 17.14
N SER A 299 -13.80 -1.90 16.05
CA SER A 299 -13.39 -0.51 15.83
C SER A 299 -11.90 -0.27 16.10
N LEU A 300 -11.03 -1.27 15.89
CA LEU A 300 -9.61 -1.21 16.16
C LEU A 300 -8.83 -0.95 14.88
N THR A 301 -7.96 0.06 14.92
CA THR A 301 -7.01 0.36 13.82
C THR A 301 -5.59 0.31 14.36
N ILE A 302 -4.73 -0.40 13.66
CA ILE A 302 -3.29 -0.51 13.95
C ILE A 302 -2.51 -0.10 12.71
N VAL A 303 -1.59 0.84 12.89
CA VAL A 303 -0.66 1.31 11.86
C VAL A 303 0.75 1.11 12.37
N VAL A 304 1.59 0.48 11.58
CA VAL A 304 3.03 0.31 11.86
C VAL A 304 3.79 0.76 10.62
N LEU A 305 4.63 1.77 10.77
CA LEU A 305 5.50 2.30 9.72
C LEU A 305 6.95 2.16 10.14
N ALA A 306 7.79 1.55 9.31
CA ALA A 306 9.22 1.38 9.52
C ALA A 306 10.00 2.00 8.36
N ASN A 307 11.12 2.65 8.66
CA ASN A 307 12.06 3.15 7.65
C ASN A 307 13.30 2.27 7.51
N SER A 308 13.13 0.98 7.63
CA SER A 308 14.16 -0.03 7.32
C SER A 308 13.57 -1.31 6.74
N ILE A 309 14.36 -2.02 5.94
CA ILE A 309 14.06 -3.35 5.39
C ILE A 309 15.21 -4.30 5.76
N PRO A 310 14.89 -5.49 6.33
CA PRO A 310 13.56 -5.94 6.78
C PRO A 310 13.12 -5.26 8.08
N ALA A 311 11.79 -5.22 8.30
CA ALA A 311 11.21 -4.90 9.61
C ALA A 311 9.96 -5.75 9.83
N PRO A 312 9.71 -6.30 11.05
CA PRO A 312 8.63 -7.25 11.33
C PRO A 312 7.28 -6.54 11.58
N VAL A 313 6.90 -5.61 10.69
CA VAL A 313 5.69 -4.77 10.86
C VAL A 313 4.41 -5.59 10.95
N ASP A 314 4.35 -6.73 10.25
CA ASP A 314 3.21 -7.65 10.27
C ASP A 314 3.07 -8.31 11.64
N THR A 315 4.17 -8.83 12.20
CA THR A 315 4.22 -9.46 13.53
C THR A 315 3.90 -8.46 14.62
N ILE A 316 4.49 -7.26 14.55
CA ILE A 316 4.19 -6.17 15.49
C ILE A 316 2.70 -5.83 15.47
N ALA A 317 2.13 -5.62 14.29
CA ALA A 317 0.70 -5.29 14.16
C ALA A 317 -0.20 -6.42 14.66
N ALA A 318 0.12 -7.68 14.33
CA ALA A 318 -0.63 -8.84 14.79
C ALA A 318 -0.57 -9.00 16.31
N ASN A 319 0.61 -8.84 16.92
CA ASN A 319 0.79 -8.97 18.36
C ASN A 319 0.13 -7.80 19.12
N LEU A 320 0.16 -6.59 18.59
CA LEU A 320 -0.59 -5.47 19.15
C LEU A 320 -2.11 -5.75 19.12
N ALA A 321 -2.63 -6.32 18.02
CA ALA A 321 -4.04 -6.72 17.95
C ALA A 321 -4.37 -7.84 18.97
N ARG A 322 -3.52 -8.85 19.10
CA ARG A 322 -3.68 -9.92 20.08
C ARG A 322 -3.77 -9.38 21.51
N VAL A 323 -2.90 -8.42 21.88
CA VAL A 323 -2.99 -7.74 23.19
C VAL A 323 -4.34 -7.05 23.35
N MET A 324 -4.81 -6.35 22.29
CA MET A 324 -6.12 -5.67 22.34
C MET A 324 -7.31 -6.60 22.47
N PHE A 325 -7.16 -7.86 22.04
CA PHE A 325 -8.18 -8.90 22.11
C PHE A 325 -8.00 -9.83 23.33
N GLY A 326 -7.00 -9.61 24.20
CA GLY A 326 -6.70 -10.49 25.33
C GLY A 326 -6.19 -11.88 24.92
N MET A 327 -5.59 -11.98 23.73
CA MET A 327 -5.08 -13.23 23.17
C MET A 327 -3.59 -13.41 23.48
N PRO A 328 -3.08 -14.67 23.54
CA PRO A 328 -1.64 -14.93 23.64
C PRO A 328 -0.87 -14.31 22.49
N LEU A 329 0.35 -13.83 22.77
CA LEU A 329 1.25 -13.33 21.72
C LEU A 329 1.64 -14.48 20.78
N HIS A 330 1.82 -14.14 19.52
CA HIS A 330 2.41 -15.06 18.55
C HIS A 330 3.92 -15.13 18.80
N GLN A 331 4.43 -16.30 19.17
CA GLN A 331 5.87 -16.55 19.25
C GLN A 331 6.36 -16.80 17.83
N GLY A 332 7.11 -15.84 17.26
CA GLY A 332 7.56 -15.87 15.89
C GLY A 332 8.22 -17.19 15.50
N GLY A 333 7.65 -17.88 14.49
CA GLY A 333 8.22 -19.13 13.97
C GLY A 333 7.46 -19.85 12.87
N GLN A 334 6.15 -19.78 12.75
CA GLN A 334 5.47 -20.75 11.86
C GLN A 334 4.33 -20.28 10.95
N ASP A 335 3.79 -19.06 11.02
CA ASP A 335 2.60 -18.72 10.23
C ASP A 335 2.75 -17.50 9.29
N ASN A 336 3.86 -17.37 8.58
CA ASN A 336 3.98 -16.32 7.57
C ASN A 336 3.89 -16.88 6.15
N LYS A 337 2.71 -17.44 5.80
CA LYS A 337 2.36 -17.83 4.42
C LYS A 337 1.30 -16.89 3.81
N GLY A 338 1.38 -15.61 4.08
CA GLY A 338 0.71 -14.62 3.24
C GLY A 338 1.50 -14.42 1.94
N PRO A 339 0.84 -14.10 0.80
CA PRO A 339 1.55 -13.80 -0.44
C PRO A 339 2.53 -12.65 -0.18
N ARG A 340 3.81 -12.91 -0.38
CA ARG A 340 4.83 -11.85 -0.37
C ARG A 340 4.59 -10.96 -1.58
N PRO A 341 4.61 -9.62 -1.41
CA PRO A 341 4.51 -8.70 -2.53
C PRO A 341 5.69 -8.83 -3.48
#